data_42aaf0b734a312bfeb7f327ed55809bc
#
_entry.id   42aaf0b734a312bfeb7f327ed55809bc
#
_cell.length_a   1.000
_cell.length_b   1.000
_cell.length_c   1.000
_cell.angle_alpha   90.00
_cell.angle_beta   90.00
_cell.angle_gamma   90.00
#
_symmetry.space_group_name_H-M   'P 1'
#
loop_
_entity.id
_entity.type
_entity.pdbx_description
1 polymer ?
#
loop_
_entity_poly.entity_id
_entity_poly.type
_entity_poly.pdbx_seq_one_letter_code
_entity_poly.pdbx_strand_id
1 'polypeptide(L)'
;MNSPVVASRGAGASDSFVRLHGVSKRFQLAGHTRAILADLDLDIRREEFIAILGESGCGKSTLLRLLCGLDSAYDGQILVDGIAPKIGNDEAGIVFQDPRLFPWLTVEQNIALGLARFSLARAEVQQRVREHIALVGLSGFERALPHQLSGGMAQRVALARAIVARPAFLLLDEPFSALDALTRSQMHDQLLRIRAAADLTMLLVTHDVEEAVYLADRVVVMAPRPGPLRATVEIDLEYPRNRADIAFQRERERLHALLGHGAHSTQSTHSVHSVHSYS
;
A
#
# COMPACT_ATOMS: atom_id res chain seq x y z
N MET A 1 -40.08 -19.36 35.58
CA MET A 1 -39.89 -18.22 34.62
C MET A 1 -38.49 -17.71 34.82
N ASN A 2 -37.54 -18.24 34.05
CA ASN A 2 -36.16 -17.80 34.06
C ASN A 2 -35.86 -17.15 32.72
N SER A 3 -35.71 -15.84 32.71
CA SER A 3 -35.19 -15.10 31.54
C SER A 3 -33.70 -15.32 31.42
N PRO A 4 -33.14 -15.57 30.21
CA PRO A 4 -31.70 -15.65 30.03
C PRO A 4 -31.10 -14.24 30.05
N VAL A 5 -30.11 -14.05 30.91
CA VAL A 5 -29.23 -12.89 30.96
C VAL A 5 -28.43 -12.88 29.66
N VAL A 6 -28.69 -11.89 28.81
CA VAL A 6 -27.84 -11.58 27.64
C VAL A 6 -26.54 -11.04 28.19
N ALA A 7 -25.48 -11.83 28.12
CA ALA A 7 -24.14 -11.38 28.41
C ALA A 7 -23.73 -10.31 27.36
N SER A 8 -23.55 -9.08 27.80
CA SER A 8 -22.94 -8.01 27.04
C SER A 8 -21.53 -8.45 26.63
N ARG A 9 -21.28 -8.63 25.34
CA ARG A 9 -19.92 -8.76 24.79
C ARG A 9 -19.15 -7.50 25.15
N GLY A 10 -18.11 -7.66 25.96
CA GLY A 10 -17.24 -6.59 26.38
C GLY A 10 -16.62 -5.89 25.17
N ALA A 11 -16.76 -4.58 25.09
CA ALA A 11 -16.00 -3.71 24.21
C ALA A 11 -14.52 -3.83 24.61
N GLY A 12 -13.69 -4.47 23.76
CA GLY A 12 -12.27 -4.63 24.11
C GLY A 12 -11.41 -5.56 23.24
N ALA A 13 -11.92 -6.11 22.15
CA ALA A 13 -11.04 -6.69 21.11
C ALA A 13 -11.03 -5.69 19.95
N SER A 14 -9.91 -4.97 19.75
CA SER A 14 -9.77 -4.06 18.59
C SER A 14 -9.89 -4.91 17.32
N ASP A 15 -10.81 -4.52 16.43
CA ASP A 15 -11.05 -5.09 15.09
C ASP A 15 -9.89 -4.75 14.12
N SER A 16 -8.70 -4.58 14.67
CA SER A 16 -7.48 -4.18 13.98
C SER A 16 -6.81 -5.41 13.38
N PHE A 17 -6.76 -5.46 12.04
CA PHE A 17 -6.07 -6.50 11.28
C PHE A 17 -4.55 -6.28 11.28
N VAL A 18 -4.09 -5.04 11.10
CA VAL A 18 -2.68 -4.66 11.23
C VAL A 18 -2.53 -3.67 12.36
N ARG A 19 -1.54 -3.90 13.22
CA ARG A 19 -1.19 -3.00 14.31
C ARG A 19 0.30 -2.71 14.31
N LEU A 20 0.64 -1.42 14.28
CA LEU A 20 1.97 -0.90 14.54
C LEU A 20 1.94 -0.13 15.85
N HIS A 21 2.89 -0.36 16.73
CA HIS A 21 3.04 0.37 17.99
C HIS A 21 4.49 0.75 18.23
N GLY A 22 4.76 2.06 18.30
CA GLY A 22 6.07 2.65 18.53
C GLY A 22 7.11 2.24 17.49
N VAL A 23 6.73 1.99 16.24
CA VAL A 23 7.62 1.40 15.24
C VAL A 23 8.65 2.41 14.76
N SER A 24 9.93 2.08 14.97
CA SER A 24 11.07 2.88 14.53
C SER A 24 12.04 2.06 13.71
N LYS A 25 12.60 2.67 12.64
CA LYS A 25 13.60 2.02 11.78
C LYS A 25 14.77 2.93 11.52
N ARG A 26 15.97 2.40 11.72
CA ARG A 26 17.25 3.07 11.45
C ARG A 26 18.10 2.24 10.51
N PHE A 27 18.88 2.90 9.66
CA PHE A 27 19.90 2.27 8.82
C PHE A 27 21.27 2.83 9.15
N GLN A 28 22.30 1.97 9.10
CA GLN A 28 23.70 2.38 9.12
C GLN A 28 24.15 2.70 7.70
N LEU A 29 24.55 3.93 7.43
CA LEU A 29 25.04 4.36 6.13
C LEU A 29 26.38 5.11 6.32
N ALA A 30 27.46 4.58 5.75
CA ALA A 30 28.79 5.20 5.80
C ALA A 30 29.22 5.64 7.21
N GLY A 31 28.95 4.81 8.24
CA GLY A 31 29.32 5.09 9.63
C GLY A 31 28.32 5.98 10.41
N HIS A 32 27.27 6.49 9.73
CA HIS A 32 26.24 7.31 10.37
C HIS A 32 24.91 6.53 10.50
N THR A 33 24.25 6.66 11.66
CA THR A 33 22.91 6.12 11.88
C THR A 33 21.88 7.11 11.34
N ARG A 34 21.07 6.68 10.37
CA ARG A 34 20.00 7.49 9.79
C ARG A 34 18.64 6.89 10.15
N ALA A 35 17.82 7.64 10.86
CA ALA A 35 16.44 7.26 11.14
C ALA A 35 15.60 7.44 9.86
N ILE A 36 14.77 6.44 9.55
CA ILE A 36 13.87 6.43 8.40
C ILE A 36 12.41 6.48 8.87
N LEU A 37 12.08 5.71 9.89
CA LEU A 37 10.78 5.73 10.56
C LEU A 37 11.03 6.05 12.03
N ALA A 38 10.17 6.84 12.65
CA ALA A 38 10.28 7.23 14.05
C ALA A 38 8.90 7.17 14.70
N ASP A 39 8.78 6.31 15.69
CA ASP A 39 7.64 6.19 16.61
C ASP A 39 6.28 6.14 15.88
N LEU A 40 6.12 5.18 14.95
CA LEU A 40 4.89 5.03 14.18
C LEU A 40 3.87 4.20 14.94
N ASP A 41 2.69 4.77 15.14
CA ASP A 41 1.49 4.07 15.59
C ASP A 41 0.45 4.08 14.46
N LEU A 42 -0.03 2.90 14.08
CA LEU A 42 -1.04 2.75 13.03
C LEU A 42 -1.82 1.47 13.24
N ASP A 43 -3.14 1.59 13.23
CA ASP A 43 -4.07 0.45 13.16
C ASP A 43 -4.76 0.44 11.80
N ILE A 44 -4.88 -0.74 11.18
CA ILE A 44 -5.62 -0.97 9.93
C ILE A 44 -6.71 -2.00 10.21
N ARG A 45 -7.95 -1.67 9.85
CA ARG A 45 -9.11 -2.56 10.02
C ARG A 45 -9.12 -3.66 8.96
N ARG A 46 -9.82 -4.77 9.23
CA ARG A 46 -10.06 -5.77 8.18
C ARG A 46 -10.86 -5.15 7.03
N GLU A 47 -10.55 -5.59 5.80
CA GLU A 47 -11.22 -5.17 4.57
C GLU A 47 -11.12 -3.66 4.30
N GLU A 48 -10.29 -2.94 5.07
CA GLU A 48 -10.02 -1.54 4.85
C GLU A 48 -9.05 -1.35 3.66
N PHE A 49 -9.33 -0.36 2.82
CA PHE A 49 -8.38 0.13 1.85
C PHE A 49 -7.75 1.42 2.38
N ILE A 50 -6.51 1.34 2.84
CA ILE A 50 -5.76 2.47 3.37
C ILE A 50 -4.68 2.92 2.36
N ALA A 51 -4.50 4.23 2.21
CA ALA A 51 -3.37 4.79 1.46
C ALA A 51 -2.36 5.47 2.38
N ILE A 52 -1.08 5.18 2.19
CA ILE A 52 0.04 5.90 2.80
C ILE A 52 0.56 6.91 1.79
N LEU A 53 0.29 8.17 2.04
CA LEU A 53 0.63 9.29 1.18
C LEU A 53 1.83 10.05 1.72
N GLY A 54 2.79 10.42 0.88
CA GLY A 54 3.95 11.21 1.31
C GLY A 54 4.97 11.40 0.20
N GLU A 55 5.90 12.32 0.40
CA GLU A 55 6.97 12.62 -0.54
C GLU A 55 7.90 11.44 -0.79
N SER A 56 8.63 11.47 -1.92
CA SER A 56 9.63 10.45 -2.21
C SER A 56 10.69 10.40 -1.10
N GLY A 57 10.96 9.18 -0.66
CA GLY A 57 11.97 8.95 0.35
C GLY A 57 11.54 9.17 1.81
N CYS A 58 10.29 9.49 2.15
CA CYS A 58 9.86 9.65 3.55
C CYS A 58 9.81 8.33 4.36
N GLY A 59 9.93 7.16 3.71
CA GLY A 59 9.96 5.87 4.40
C GLY A 59 8.85 4.90 4.03
N LYS A 60 7.95 5.23 3.10
CA LYS A 60 6.79 4.42 2.69
C LYS A 60 7.15 2.98 2.31
N SER A 61 8.08 2.81 1.38
CA SER A 61 8.54 1.47 0.96
C SER A 61 9.29 0.72 2.06
N THR A 62 9.89 1.44 3.02
CA THR A 62 10.47 0.82 4.22
C THR A 62 9.38 0.25 5.11
N LEU A 63 8.33 1.02 5.38
CA LEU A 63 7.17 0.57 6.14
C LEU A 63 6.55 -0.69 5.49
N LEU A 64 6.37 -0.67 4.17
CA LEU A 64 5.82 -1.78 3.43
C LEU A 64 6.68 -3.05 3.55
N ARG A 65 8.03 -2.92 3.53
CA ARG A 65 8.96 -4.04 3.74
C ARG A 65 8.88 -4.63 5.14
N LEU A 66 8.63 -3.81 6.16
CA LEU A 66 8.40 -4.27 7.53
C LEU A 66 7.09 -5.08 7.60
N LEU A 67 6.01 -4.58 7.01
CA LEU A 67 4.69 -5.20 7.03
C LEU A 67 4.65 -6.57 6.32
N CYS A 68 5.46 -6.76 5.27
CA CYS A 68 5.57 -8.06 4.61
C CYS A 68 6.69 -8.95 5.17
N GLY A 69 7.36 -8.53 6.26
CA GLY A 69 8.42 -9.30 6.91
C GLY A 69 9.72 -9.39 6.12
N LEU A 70 9.90 -8.61 5.04
CA LEU A 70 11.16 -8.55 4.26
C LEU A 70 12.30 -7.88 5.03
N ASP A 71 11.98 -7.12 6.06
CA ASP A 71 12.93 -6.54 7.00
C ASP A 71 12.38 -6.72 8.42
N SER A 72 13.16 -7.31 9.30
CA SER A 72 12.77 -7.61 10.69
C SER A 72 13.54 -6.79 11.72
N ALA A 73 14.48 -5.95 11.27
CA ALA A 73 15.30 -5.13 12.17
C ALA A 73 14.63 -3.78 12.41
N TYR A 74 13.76 -3.67 13.41
CA TYR A 74 13.07 -2.46 13.84
C TYR A 74 12.85 -2.45 15.35
N ASP A 75 12.61 -1.29 15.92
CA ASP A 75 12.16 -1.11 17.31
C ASP A 75 10.63 -1.02 17.31
N GLY A 76 9.97 -1.37 18.43
CA GLY A 76 8.52 -1.37 18.56
C GLY A 76 7.87 -2.70 18.21
N GLN A 77 6.59 -2.70 17.88
CA GLN A 77 5.82 -3.91 17.59
C GLN A 77 5.02 -3.77 16.28
N ILE A 78 5.05 -4.81 15.46
CA ILE A 78 4.18 -4.97 14.28
C ILE A 78 3.45 -6.30 14.39
N LEU A 79 2.13 -6.28 14.25
CA LEU A 79 1.28 -7.46 14.20
C LEU A 79 0.39 -7.39 12.95
N VAL A 80 0.29 -8.50 12.23
CA VAL A 80 -0.67 -8.73 11.13
C VAL A 80 -1.48 -9.94 11.54
N ASP A 81 -2.78 -9.77 11.69
CA ASP A 81 -3.70 -10.76 12.26
C ASP A 81 -3.21 -11.36 13.61
N GLY A 82 -2.66 -10.48 14.45
CA GLY A 82 -2.11 -10.87 15.76
C GLY A 82 -0.73 -11.54 15.72
N ILE A 83 -0.13 -11.74 14.55
CA ILE A 83 1.15 -12.42 14.36
C ILE A 83 2.21 -11.44 13.83
N ALA A 84 3.45 -11.53 14.34
CA ALA A 84 4.56 -10.75 13.79
C ALA A 84 4.84 -11.16 12.34
N PRO A 85 4.97 -10.19 11.39
CA PRO A 85 5.19 -10.51 9.99
C PRO A 85 6.52 -11.24 9.78
N LYS A 86 6.51 -12.26 8.91
CA LYS A 86 7.68 -13.06 8.54
C LYS A 86 7.70 -13.27 7.04
N ILE A 87 8.91 -13.43 6.46
CA ILE A 87 9.06 -13.84 5.06
C ILE A 87 8.37 -15.18 4.86
N GLY A 88 7.55 -15.26 3.82
CA GLY A 88 6.80 -16.49 3.49
C GLY A 88 5.49 -16.65 4.27
N ASN A 89 5.05 -15.62 5.00
CA ASN A 89 3.69 -15.59 5.51
C ASN A 89 2.68 -15.53 4.35
N ASP A 90 1.73 -16.46 4.34
CA ASP A 90 0.77 -16.67 3.25
C ASP A 90 -0.29 -15.57 3.18
N GLU A 91 -0.33 -14.70 4.18
CA GLU A 91 -1.37 -13.70 4.34
C GLU A 91 -1.16 -12.44 3.50
N ALA A 92 0.07 -12.19 3.00
CA ALA A 92 0.38 -10.97 2.27
C ALA A 92 0.75 -11.22 0.81
N GLY A 93 0.01 -10.58 -0.11
CA GLY A 93 0.42 -10.36 -1.50
C GLY A 93 1.12 -9.03 -1.64
N ILE A 94 2.13 -8.92 -2.50
CA ILE A 94 2.83 -7.67 -2.74
C ILE A 94 2.96 -7.37 -4.23
N VAL A 95 2.67 -6.12 -4.60
CA VAL A 95 2.89 -5.55 -5.94
C VAL A 95 3.87 -4.39 -5.81
N PHE A 96 4.97 -4.48 -6.52
CA PHE A 96 6.01 -3.44 -6.54
C PHE A 96 5.77 -2.45 -7.69
N GLN A 97 6.43 -1.32 -7.64
CA GLN A 97 6.47 -0.32 -8.71
C GLN A 97 6.95 -0.93 -10.04
N ASP A 98 8.03 -1.72 -10.00
CA ASP A 98 8.45 -2.59 -11.10
C ASP A 98 7.68 -3.93 -10.99
N PRO A 99 6.99 -4.42 -12.03
CA PRO A 99 6.24 -5.68 -12.02
C PRO A 99 7.06 -6.91 -11.62
N ARG A 100 8.39 -6.86 -11.79
CA ARG A 100 9.34 -7.95 -11.45
C ARG A 100 8.88 -9.29 -11.99
N LEU A 101 8.46 -9.31 -13.26
CA LEU A 101 8.13 -10.54 -13.95
C LEU A 101 9.40 -11.28 -14.34
N PHE A 102 9.36 -12.61 -14.25
CA PHE A 102 10.45 -13.45 -14.76
C PHE A 102 10.40 -13.42 -16.29
N PRO A 103 11.42 -12.89 -16.97
CA PRO A 103 11.36 -12.61 -18.40
C PRO A 103 11.30 -13.84 -19.30
N TRP A 104 11.68 -15.01 -18.77
CA TRP A 104 11.63 -16.31 -19.45
C TRP A 104 10.34 -17.12 -19.18
N LEU A 105 9.44 -16.61 -18.34
CA LEU A 105 8.15 -17.23 -18.03
C LEU A 105 7.02 -16.50 -18.74
N THR A 106 6.03 -17.27 -19.21
CA THR A 106 4.80 -16.72 -19.77
C THR A 106 3.94 -16.01 -18.70
N VAL A 107 2.89 -15.31 -19.12
CA VAL A 107 1.88 -14.70 -18.23
C VAL A 107 1.34 -15.76 -17.26
N GLU A 108 0.84 -16.89 -17.77
CA GLU A 108 0.28 -17.95 -16.91
C GLU A 108 1.30 -18.52 -15.93
N GLN A 109 2.56 -18.68 -16.36
CA GLN A 109 3.64 -19.17 -15.52
C GLN A 109 4.03 -18.14 -14.45
N ASN A 110 4.12 -16.84 -14.79
CA ASN A 110 4.38 -15.79 -13.82
C ASN A 110 3.30 -15.73 -12.75
N ILE A 111 2.02 -15.86 -13.12
CA ILE A 111 0.91 -15.87 -12.14
C ILE A 111 0.97 -17.14 -11.29
N ALA A 112 1.25 -18.31 -11.90
CA ALA A 112 1.35 -19.57 -11.17
C ALA A 112 2.41 -19.56 -10.06
N LEU A 113 3.46 -18.73 -10.16
CA LEU A 113 4.46 -18.56 -9.10
C LEU A 113 3.85 -18.13 -7.77
N GLY A 114 2.74 -17.38 -7.78
CA GLY A 114 2.02 -17.01 -6.56
C GLY A 114 1.46 -18.22 -5.79
N LEU A 115 1.34 -19.37 -6.47
CA LEU A 115 0.86 -20.63 -5.90
C LEU A 115 1.99 -21.64 -5.61
N ALA A 116 3.25 -21.32 -5.94
CA ALA A 116 4.36 -22.30 -5.93
C ALA A 116 4.63 -22.92 -4.55
N ARG A 117 4.28 -22.24 -3.47
CA ARG A 117 4.47 -22.73 -2.09
C ARG A 117 3.32 -23.61 -1.58
N PHE A 118 2.19 -23.66 -2.30
CA PHE A 118 1.03 -24.44 -1.89
C PHE A 118 1.04 -25.81 -2.57
N SER A 119 0.73 -26.85 -1.82
CA SER A 119 0.61 -28.21 -2.35
C SER A 119 -0.75 -28.41 -3.02
N LEU A 120 -0.96 -27.75 -4.17
CA LEU A 120 -2.20 -27.82 -4.96
C LEU A 120 -2.07 -28.82 -6.11
N ALA A 121 -3.19 -29.44 -6.47
CA ALA A 121 -3.26 -30.26 -7.68
C ALA A 121 -3.06 -29.40 -8.94
N ARG A 122 -2.38 -29.93 -9.97
CA ARG A 122 -2.12 -29.20 -11.21
C ARG A 122 -3.38 -28.60 -11.85
N ALA A 123 -4.49 -29.32 -11.82
CA ALA A 123 -5.77 -28.86 -12.35
C ALA A 123 -6.28 -27.62 -11.60
N GLU A 124 -6.13 -27.61 -10.27
CA GLU A 124 -6.51 -26.47 -9.43
C GLU A 124 -5.64 -25.24 -9.69
N VAL A 125 -4.32 -25.41 -9.79
CA VAL A 125 -3.40 -24.33 -10.18
C VAL A 125 -3.81 -23.73 -11.51
N GLN A 126 -4.06 -24.56 -12.52
CA GLN A 126 -4.48 -24.10 -13.86
C GLN A 126 -5.82 -23.38 -13.82
N GLN A 127 -6.77 -23.83 -13.02
CA GLN A 127 -8.07 -23.17 -12.87
C GLN A 127 -7.92 -21.80 -12.23
N ARG A 128 -7.23 -21.69 -11.09
CA ARG A 128 -7.00 -20.42 -10.38
C ARG A 128 -6.27 -19.42 -11.26
N VAL A 129 -5.24 -19.86 -11.98
CA VAL A 129 -4.49 -18.99 -12.90
C VAL A 129 -5.40 -18.46 -14.01
N ARG A 130 -6.23 -19.29 -14.65
CA ARG A 130 -7.18 -18.82 -15.68
C ARG A 130 -8.19 -17.82 -15.13
N GLU A 131 -8.75 -18.08 -13.96
CA GLU A 131 -9.68 -17.16 -13.30
C GLU A 131 -9.05 -15.78 -13.06
N HIS A 132 -7.80 -15.74 -12.60
CA HIS A 132 -7.10 -14.49 -12.32
C HIS A 132 -6.62 -13.78 -13.58
N ILE A 133 -6.26 -14.49 -14.65
CA ILE A 133 -6.00 -13.91 -15.98
C ILE A 133 -7.26 -13.20 -16.49
N ALA A 134 -8.42 -13.83 -16.39
CA ALA A 134 -9.70 -13.24 -16.78
C ALA A 134 -10.04 -12.04 -15.89
N LEU A 135 -9.86 -12.18 -14.56
CA LEU A 135 -10.11 -11.12 -13.59
C LEU A 135 -9.32 -9.83 -13.89
N VAL A 136 -8.06 -9.95 -14.32
CA VAL A 136 -7.23 -8.78 -14.68
C VAL A 136 -7.34 -8.37 -16.16
N GLY A 137 -8.25 -9.01 -16.93
CA GLY A 137 -8.52 -8.66 -18.34
C GLY A 137 -7.38 -9.00 -19.30
N LEU A 138 -6.69 -10.10 -19.07
CA LEU A 138 -5.57 -10.58 -19.89
C LEU A 138 -5.88 -11.90 -20.65
N SER A 139 -7.17 -12.25 -20.84
CA SER A 139 -7.57 -13.40 -21.64
C SER A 139 -7.04 -13.27 -23.06
N GLY A 140 -6.43 -14.33 -23.58
CA GLY A 140 -5.75 -14.36 -24.88
C GLY A 140 -4.24 -14.05 -24.82
N PHE A 141 -3.71 -13.64 -23.66
CA PHE A 141 -2.29 -13.36 -23.44
C PHE A 141 -1.58 -14.40 -22.56
N GLU A 142 -2.21 -15.55 -22.30
CA GLU A 142 -1.73 -16.58 -21.37
C GLU A 142 -0.29 -17.00 -21.65
N ARG A 143 0.05 -17.14 -22.94
CA ARG A 143 1.34 -17.62 -23.44
C ARG A 143 2.33 -16.48 -23.76
N ALA A 144 1.93 -15.23 -23.65
CA ALA A 144 2.81 -14.10 -23.93
C ALA A 144 3.96 -14.03 -22.90
N LEU A 145 5.14 -13.62 -23.37
CA LEU A 145 6.30 -13.34 -22.53
C LEU A 145 6.29 -11.85 -22.10
N PRO A 146 6.94 -11.49 -20.98
CA PRO A 146 6.93 -10.11 -20.46
C PRO A 146 7.33 -9.04 -21.49
N HIS A 147 8.28 -9.29 -22.38
CA HIS A 147 8.70 -8.35 -23.40
C HIS A 147 7.64 -8.09 -24.51
N GLN A 148 6.59 -8.89 -24.56
CA GLN A 148 5.46 -8.74 -25.50
C GLN A 148 4.28 -7.96 -24.87
N LEU A 149 4.41 -7.54 -23.61
CA LEU A 149 3.37 -6.86 -22.86
C LEU A 149 3.64 -5.35 -22.80
N SER A 150 2.58 -4.54 -22.78
CA SER A 150 2.68 -3.16 -22.35
C SER A 150 2.99 -3.07 -20.85
N GLY A 151 3.48 -1.92 -20.36
CA GLY A 151 3.73 -1.72 -18.94
C GLY A 151 2.50 -1.97 -18.06
N GLY A 152 1.32 -1.52 -18.50
CA GLY A 152 0.06 -1.78 -17.81
C GLY A 152 -0.34 -3.25 -17.80
N MET A 153 -0.11 -3.98 -18.91
CA MET A 153 -0.35 -5.43 -18.93
C MET A 153 0.60 -6.17 -17.99
N ALA A 154 1.87 -5.80 -17.96
CA ALA A 154 2.85 -6.38 -17.04
C ALA A 154 2.46 -6.13 -15.57
N GLN A 155 1.95 -4.93 -15.25
CA GLN A 155 1.47 -4.61 -13.91
C GLN A 155 0.22 -5.42 -13.53
N ARG A 156 -0.69 -5.68 -14.49
CA ARG A 156 -1.85 -6.57 -14.28
C ARG A 156 -1.41 -8.01 -14.00
N VAL A 157 -0.37 -8.50 -14.67
CA VAL A 157 0.21 -9.83 -14.37
C VAL A 157 0.79 -9.86 -12.95
N ALA A 158 1.53 -8.82 -12.53
CA ALA A 158 2.05 -8.73 -11.17
C ALA A 158 0.93 -8.71 -10.11
N LEU A 159 -0.15 -7.97 -10.39
CA LEU A 159 -1.34 -7.94 -9.53
C LEU A 159 -2.00 -9.32 -9.45
N ALA A 160 -2.24 -9.99 -10.59
CA ALA A 160 -2.81 -11.33 -10.61
C ALA A 160 -1.94 -12.34 -9.85
N ARG A 161 -0.60 -12.27 -10.00
CA ARG A 161 0.35 -13.09 -9.24
C ARG A 161 0.25 -12.87 -7.73
N ALA A 162 0.05 -11.62 -7.31
CA ALA A 162 -0.05 -11.27 -5.89
C ALA A 162 -1.35 -11.78 -5.24
N ILE A 163 -2.47 -11.82 -6.00
CA ILE A 163 -3.78 -12.18 -5.45
C ILE A 163 -4.21 -13.63 -5.73
N VAL A 164 -3.51 -14.38 -6.60
CA VAL A 164 -3.91 -15.76 -7.00
C VAL A 164 -3.93 -16.72 -5.81
N ALA A 165 -3.14 -16.45 -4.78
CA ALA A 165 -3.12 -17.21 -3.53
C ALA A 165 -4.25 -16.82 -2.57
N ARG A 166 -5.08 -15.82 -2.91
CA ARG A 166 -6.13 -15.24 -2.07
C ARG A 166 -5.59 -14.76 -0.72
N PRO A 167 -4.62 -13.84 -0.72
CA PRO A 167 -4.07 -13.31 0.53
C PRO A 167 -5.14 -12.52 1.28
N ALA A 168 -5.02 -12.42 2.61
CA ALA A 168 -5.85 -11.53 3.43
C ALA A 168 -5.40 -10.06 3.35
N PHE A 169 -4.15 -9.81 2.94
CA PHE A 169 -3.53 -8.49 2.86
C PHE A 169 -2.83 -8.26 1.52
N LEU A 170 -3.14 -7.16 0.85
CA LEU A 170 -2.47 -6.75 -0.39
C LEU A 170 -1.71 -5.44 -0.18
N LEU A 171 -0.41 -5.51 -0.40
CA LEU A 171 0.53 -4.40 -0.29
C LEU A 171 0.90 -3.89 -1.69
N LEU A 172 0.75 -2.60 -1.94
CA LEU A 172 0.93 -1.95 -3.23
C LEU A 172 1.96 -0.83 -3.09
N ASP A 173 3.17 -1.00 -3.65
CA ASP A 173 4.27 -0.01 -3.60
C ASP A 173 4.34 0.79 -4.89
N GLU A 174 3.72 1.96 -4.95
CA GLU A 174 3.63 2.87 -6.10
C GLU A 174 3.29 2.15 -7.43
N PRO A 175 2.26 1.28 -7.46
CA PRO A 175 2.05 0.33 -8.55
C PRO A 175 1.65 0.98 -9.88
N PHE A 176 1.31 2.26 -9.88
CA PHE A 176 0.79 2.97 -11.05
C PHE A 176 1.72 4.07 -11.55
N SER A 177 2.83 4.35 -10.88
CA SER A 177 3.72 5.50 -11.16
C SER A 177 4.35 5.48 -12.56
N ALA A 178 4.56 4.29 -13.15
CA ALA A 178 5.14 4.12 -14.48
C ALA A 178 4.10 4.06 -15.61
N LEU A 179 2.79 4.22 -15.31
CA LEU A 179 1.71 4.08 -16.27
C LEU A 179 1.26 5.44 -16.83
N ASP A 180 0.86 5.46 -18.09
CA ASP A 180 0.15 6.59 -18.68
C ASP A 180 -1.22 6.81 -18.02
N ALA A 181 -1.81 8.00 -18.17
CA ALA A 181 -3.01 8.41 -17.46
C ALA A 181 -4.23 7.49 -17.75
N LEU A 182 -4.41 7.03 -18.99
CA LEU A 182 -5.53 6.17 -19.37
C LEU A 182 -5.38 4.78 -18.76
N THR A 183 -4.20 4.17 -18.92
CA THR A 183 -3.88 2.86 -18.35
C THR A 183 -3.99 2.88 -16.82
N ARG A 184 -3.51 3.96 -16.17
CA ARG A 184 -3.62 4.18 -14.72
C ARG A 184 -5.09 4.19 -14.28
N SER A 185 -5.95 4.96 -14.95
CA SER A 185 -7.39 5.00 -14.61
C SER A 185 -8.03 3.62 -14.73
N GLN A 186 -7.72 2.86 -15.78
CA GLN A 186 -8.21 1.49 -15.94
C GLN A 186 -7.72 0.54 -14.83
N MET A 187 -6.50 0.74 -14.36
CA MET A 187 -5.94 -0.06 -13.24
C MET A 187 -6.61 0.29 -11.92
N HIS A 188 -6.94 1.56 -11.67
CA HIS A 188 -7.70 1.97 -10.49
C HIS A 188 -9.07 1.28 -10.45
N ASP A 189 -9.81 1.32 -11.56
CA ASP A 189 -11.12 0.66 -11.67
C ASP A 189 -11.00 -0.86 -11.50
N GLN A 190 -9.94 -1.46 -12.05
CA GLN A 190 -9.66 -2.89 -11.89
C GLN A 190 -9.40 -3.25 -10.43
N LEU A 191 -8.63 -2.44 -9.72
CA LEU A 191 -8.33 -2.67 -8.30
C LEU A 191 -9.58 -2.56 -7.42
N LEU A 192 -10.48 -1.59 -7.71
CA LEU A 192 -11.77 -1.48 -7.03
C LEU A 192 -12.68 -2.68 -7.29
N ARG A 193 -12.68 -3.22 -8.52
CA ARG A 193 -13.43 -4.46 -8.84
C ARG A 193 -12.88 -5.68 -8.07
N ILE A 194 -11.56 -5.79 -7.95
CA ILE A 194 -10.92 -6.86 -7.18
C ILE A 194 -11.31 -6.73 -5.71
N ARG A 195 -11.26 -5.52 -5.15
CA ARG A 195 -11.70 -5.22 -3.79
C ARG A 195 -13.15 -5.65 -3.54
N ALA A 196 -14.06 -5.28 -4.46
CA ALA A 196 -15.49 -5.61 -4.33
C ALA A 196 -15.78 -7.12 -4.44
N ALA A 197 -14.87 -7.91 -5.01
CA ALA A 197 -15.01 -9.35 -5.22
C ALA A 197 -14.34 -10.20 -4.13
N ALA A 198 -13.59 -9.59 -3.19
CA ALA A 198 -12.81 -10.32 -2.20
C ALA A 198 -12.77 -9.54 -0.87
N ASP A 199 -12.80 -10.28 0.24
CA ASP A 199 -12.61 -9.75 1.61
C ASP A 199 -11.11 -9.48 1.81
N LEU A 200 -10.62 -8.37 1.23
CA LEU A 200 -9.19 -8.08 1.09
C LEU A 200 -8.85 -6.74 1.76
N THR A 201 -7.98 -6.79 2.75
CA THR A 201 -7.37 -5.59 3.32
C THR A 201 -6.30 -5.09 2.36
N MET A 202 -6.29 -3.79 2.04
CA MET A 202 -5.35 -3.21 1.08
C MET A 202 -4.59 -2.04 1.67
N LEU A 203 -3.28 -2.00 1.41
CA LEU A 203 -2.43 -0.85 1.71
C LEU A 203 -1.73 -0.39 0.45
N LEU A 204 -2.04 0.83 0.03
CA LEU A 204 -1.41 1.52 -1.09
C LEU A 204 -0.37 2.51 -0.58
N VAL A 205 0.85 2.40 -1.07
CA VAL A 205 1.87 3.44 -0.93
C VAL A 205 1.88 4.25 -2.22
N THR A 206 1.69 5.55 -2.12
CA THR A 206 1.70 6.46 -3.26
C THR A 206 2.18 7.86 -2.87
N HIS A 207 2.60 8.64 -3.84
CA HIS A 207 2.82 10.09 -3.73
C HIS A 207 1.72 10.88 -4.47
N ASP A 208 0.78 10.21 -5.13
CA ASP A 208 -0.31 10.81 -5.88
C ASP A 208 -1.56 10.94 -5.00
N VAL A 209 -1.95 12.21 -4.77
CA VAL A 209 -3.12 12.54 -3.94
C VAL A 209 -4.42 12.06 -4.59
N GLU A 210 -4.51 12.12 -5.92
CA GLU A 210 -5.71 11.68 -6.65
C GLU A 210 -5.93 10.18 -6.51
N GLU A 211 -4.85 9.37 -6.61
CA GLU A 211 -4.90 7.93 -6.35
C GLU A 211 -5.40 7.63 -4.94
N ALA A 212 -4.84 8.33 -3.94
CA ALA A 212 -5.21 8.15 -2.55
C ALA A 212 -6.70 8.46 -2.31
N VAL A 213 -7.20 9.61 -2.82
CA VAL A 213 -8.61 9.97 -2.71
C VAL A 213 -9.52 9.03 -3.51
N TYR A 214 -9.08 8.53 -4.67
CA TYR A 214 -9.91 7.68 -5.51
C TYR A 214 -10.10 6.27 -4.95
N LEU A 215 -9.04 5.70 -4.35
CA LEU A 215 -8.97 4.28 -4.00
C LEU A 215 -9.22 4.01 -2.52
N ALA A 216 -8.77 4.88 -1.61
CA ALA A 216 -8.70 4.54 -0.20
C ALA A 216 -9.92 5.01 0.61
N ASP A 217 -10.31 4.23 1.63
CA ASP A 217 -11.29 4.65 2.64
C ASP A 217 -10.67 5.65 3.61
N ARG A 218 -9.36 5.51 3.84
CA ARG A 218 -8.59 6.35 4.76
C ARG A 218 -7.19 6.61 4.19
N VAL A 219 -6.74 7.85 4.32
CA VAL A 219 -5.42 8.29 3.89
C VAL A 219 -4.59 8.69 5.10
N VAL A 220 -3.41 8.10 5.21
CA VAL A 220 -2.41 8.45 6.22
C VAL A 220 -1.29 9.22 5.56
N VAL A 221 -1.06 10.45 6.00
CA VAL A 221 -0.02 11.33 5.47
C VAL A 221 1.25 11.14 6.30
N MET A 222 2.35 10.75 5.66
CA MET A 222 3.66 10.65 6.29
C MET A 222 4.41 11.98 6.22
N ALA A 223 4.99 12.38 7.35
CA ALA A 223 5.91 13.52 7.41
C ALA A 223 7.23 13.23 6.66
N PRO A 224 7.97 14.28 6.21
CA PRO A 224 9.35 14.13 5.76
C PRO A 224 10.24 13.49 6.83
N ARG A 225 11.32 12.82 6.40
CA ARG A 225 12.24 12.10 7.31
C ARG A 225 12.90 12.98 8.38
N PRO A 226 13.13 12.39 9.55
CA PRO A 226 12.53 11.23 10.17
C PRO A 226 11.21 11.64 10.80
N GLY A 227 10.08 11.23 10.26
CA GLY A 227 8.81 11.72 10.74
C GLY A 227 7.84 10.63 11.19
N PRO A 228 7.03 10.92 12.23
CA PRO A 228 5.84 10.17 12.56
C PRO A 228 4.79 10.33 11.46
N LEU A 229 3.66 9.65 11.62
CA LEU A 229 2.48 9.93 10.83
C LEU A 229 2.00 11.36 11.14
N ARG A 230 1.78 12.15 10.08
CA ARG A 230 1.43 13.57 10.19
C ARG A 230 -0.05 13.79 10.43
N ALA A 231 -0.86 13.06 9.70
CA ALA A 231 -2.31 13.16 9.74
C ALA A 231 -2.94 11.87 9.25
N THR A 232 -4.15 11.61 9.71
CA THR A 232 -5.04 10.57 9.21
C THR A 232 -6.34 11.23 8.76
N VAL A 233 -6.80 10.92 7.56
CA VAL A 233 -7.98 11.51 6.93
C VAL A 233 -8.88 10.38 6.46
N GLU A 234 -10.08 10.26 7.02
CA GLU A 234 -11.14 9.39 6.48
C GLU A 234 -11.70 10.05 5.22
N ILE A 235 -11.90 9.26 4.16
CA ILE A 235 -12.45 9.72 2.89
C ILE A 235 -13.92 9.28 2.83
N ASP A 236 -14.79 10.16 3.27
CA ASP A 236 -16.24 9.93 3.32
C ASP A 236 -16.89 10.21 1.95
N LEU A 237 -16.49 9.44 0.95
CA LEU A 237 -17.02 9.48 -0.40
C LEU A 237 -17.48 8.07 -0.83
N GLU A 238 -18.70 7.94 -1.28
CA GLU A 238 -19.25 6.67 -1.77
C GLU A 238 -18.56 6.21 -3.06
N TYR A 239 -18.49 4.89 -3.24
CA TYR A 239 -18.03 4.28 -4.50
C TYR A 239 -19.20 4.02 -5.47
N PRO A 240 -19.00 4.18 -6.79
CA PRO A 240 -17.77 4.63 -7.46
C PRO A 240 -17.57 6.15 -7.34
N ARG A 241 -16.35 6.57 -7.02
CA ARG A 241 -16.01 7.99 -6.88
C ARG A 241 -15.83 8.65 -8.24
N ASN A 242 -16.39 9.86 -8.39
CA ASN A 242 -16.23 10.65 -9.61
C ASN A 242 -15.20 11.77 -9.39
N ARG A 243 -14.12 11.76 -10.15
CA ARG A 243 -13.05 12.74 -10.07
C ARG A 243 -13.48 14.17 -10.36
N ALA A 244 -14.59 14.36 -11.10
CA ALA A 244 -15.13 15.68 -11.42
C ALA A 244 -16.00 16.27 -10.30
N ASP A 245 -16.39 15.49 -9.29
CA ASP A 245 -17.27 15.94 -8.23
C ASP A 245 -16.57 16.93 -7.30
N ILE A 246 -17.31 17.94 -6.86
CA ILE A 246 -16.81 18.98 -5.94
C ILE A 246 -16.32 18.37 -4.63
N ALA A 247 -17.00 17.35 -4.11
CA ALA A 247 -16.60 16.64 -2.90
C ALA A 247 -15.23 15.96 -3.06
N PHE A 248 -14.99 15.31 -4.20
CA PHE A 248 -13.70 14.71 -4.54
C PHE A 248 -12.57 15.77 -4.60
N GLN A 249 -12.85 16.89 -5.28
CA GLN A 249 -11.87 17.97 -5.40
C GLN A 249 -11.53 18.60 -4.04
N ARG A 250 -12.50 18.74 -3.12
CA ARG A 250 -12.25 19.23 -1.75
C ARG A 250 -11.34 18.30 -0.95
N GLU A 251 -11.56 16.98 -1.00
CA GLU A 251 -10.68 16.02 -0.32
C GLU A 251 -9.27 16.03 -0.92
N ARG A 252 -9.16 16.17 -2.23
CA ARG A 252 -7.86 16.32 -2.90
C ARG A 252 -7.12 17.59 -2.44
N GLU A 253 -7.79 18.73 -2.39
CA GLU A 253 -7.21 19.99 -1.90
C GLU A 253 -6.79 19.89 -0.42
N ARG A 254 -7.63 19.26 0.41
CA ARG A 254 -7.34 19.02 1.83
C ARG A 254 -6.05 18.21 2.01
N LEU A 255 -5.87 17.13 1.25
CA LEU A 255 -4.64 16.31 1.32
C LEU A 255 -3.42 17.06 0.76
N HIS A 256 -3.57 17.84 -0.30
CA HIS A 256 -2.49 18.71 -0.80
C HIS A 256 -2.04 19.72 0.25
N ALA A 257 -2.96 20.36 0.96
CA ALA A 257 -2.64 21.26 2.05
C ALA A 257 -1.85 20.56 3.16
N LEU A 258 -2.22 19.34 3.54
CA LEU A 258 -1.50 18.54 4.54
C LEU A 258 -0.08 18.16 4.09
N LEU A 259 0.16 17.92 2.81
CA LEU A 259 1.50 17.68 2.27
C LEU A 259 2.36 18.96 2.25
N GLY A 260 1.77 20.09 1.82
CA GLY A 260 2.50 21.35 1.59
C GLY A 260 2.99 22.07 2.87
N HIS A 261 2.36 21.89 4.01
CA HIS A 261 2.76 22.54 5.28
C HIS A 261 4.12 22.07 5.84
N GLY A 262 4.82 21.16 5.17
CA GLY A 262 6.18 20.72 5.53
C GLY A 262 7.32 21.58 4.97
N ALA A 263 7.05 22.39 3.94
CA ALA A 263 8.11 23.14 3.24
C ALA A 263 8.47 24.50 3.90
N HIS A 264 7.68 25.00 4.85
CA HIS A 264 7.86 26.35 5.39
C HIS A 264 8.45 26.45 6.81
N SER A 265 8.77 25.34 7.49
CA SER A 265 9.29 25.39 8.87
C SER A 265 10.82 25.43 9.00
N THR A 266 11.59 25.51 7.90
CA THR A 266 13.06 25.51 7.96
C THR A 266 13.76 26.75 7.37
N GLN A 267 13.03 27.83 7.06
CA GLN A 267 13.67 29.08 6.65
C GLN A 267 13.23 30.27 7.51
N SER A 268 13.71 30.34 8.73
CA SER A 268 13.73 31.60 9.52
C SER A 268 14.68 31.49 10.70
N THR A 269 15.99 31.37 10.43
CA THR A 269 17.05 31.84 11.35
C THR A 269 18.35 31.86 10.58
N HIS A 270 18.60 32.93 9.83
CA HIS A 270 19.97 33.47 9.64
C HIS A 270 19.83 34.85 9.01
N SER A 271 20.10 35.76 9.80
CA SER A 271 21.25 36.67 9.79
C SER A 271 20.86 38.11 9.55
N VAL A 272 20.62 38.81 10.64
CA VAL A 272 20.95 40.22 10.72
C VAL A 272 22.39 40.27 11.24
N HIS A 273 23.36 40.53 10.33
CA HIS A 273 24.68 41.07 10.76
C HIS A 273 24.97 42.37 10.01
N SER A 274 25.03 43.36 10.86
CA SER A 274 25.42 44.73 10.67
C SER A 274 26.56 44.98 9.66
N VAL A 275 26.27 45.87 8.73
CA VAL A 275 27.28 46.64 8.01
C VAL A 275 27.83 47.72 8.97
N HIS A 276 29.10 47.63 9.30
CA HIS A 276 29.85 48.76 9.88
C HIS A 276 30.75 49.33 8.77
N SER A 277 30.48 50.59 8.47
CA SER A 277 31.29 51.51 7.71
C SER A 277 32.70 51.65 8.29
N TYR A 278 33.71 51.69 7.43
CA TYR A 278 34.92 52.52 7.67
C TYR A 278 35.31 53.20 6.36
N SER A 279 35.55 54.46 6.51
CA SER A 279 36.07 55.57 5.72
C SER A 279 36.98 55.25 4.57
#